data_74c0e3f12d99df2a1b9971b0ac6f71eb
#
_entry.id   74c0e3f12d99df2a1b9971b0ac6f71eb
#
_cell.length_a   1.000
_cell.length_b   1.000
_cell.length_c   1.000
_cell.angle_alpha   90.00
_cell.angle_beta   90.00
_cell.angle_gamma   90.00
#
_symmetry.space_group_name_H-M   'P 1'
#
loop_
_entity.id
_entity.type
_entity.pdbx_description
1 polymer ?
#
loop_
_entity_poly.entity_id
_entity_poly.type
_entity_poly.pdbx_seq_one_letter_code
_entity_poly.pdbx_strand_id
1 'polypeptide(L)'
;MEVLMPVNLGLDEMKRVVEKTNGCMVWGGSLNLAPADDMFVRIEHPLSIDPLLLPSIMSKKKAVNANLLVLDIPTGRGTKVKTIGDAELLAKDFMELGRRLNIKVQCAITYGEQPVGYAIGPSLEAHEALSVLMGKANVPDLVDKATDIAGILLEMSGKKNGKSLALEILKSGKAEEKMREIIEAQGGNPQIKPEDIPLGDETFTVRSVKSGYLLWINNASLVEIARLAGAPKDKGAGVRLHKKIGDVVRKNDPLFTVYAERDIKLERAIERVKESYVLGIGERMEMLIHEVKELPVPKKTFMLER
;
A
#
# COMPACT_ATOMS: atom_id res chain seq x y z
N MET A 1 -2.62 4.93 11.39
CA MET A 1 -3.25 6.17 11.91
C MET A 1 -3.27 6.23 13.44
N GLU A 2 -3.39 5.11 14.17
CA GLU A 2 -3.32 5.06 15.65
C GLU A 2 -2.05 5.71 16.25
N VAL A 3 -0.99 5.81 15.46
CA VAL A 3 0.27 6.48 15.86
C VAL A 3 0.10 8.00 15.96
N LEU A 4 -0.84 8.55 15.20
CA LEU A 4 -1.09 10.00 15.11
C LEU A 4 -2.28 10.44 15.95
N MET A 5 -3.31 9.59 16.06
CA MET A 5 -4.56 9.93 16.71
C MET A 5 -5.39 8.68 17.07
N PRO A 6 -6.32 8.75 18.02
CA PRO A 6 -7.31 7.71 18.25
C PRO A 6 -8.14 7.42 17.00
N VAL A 7 -8.28 6.14 16.63
CA VAL A 7 -9.10 5.69 15.49
C VAL A 7 -10.25 4.78 15.91
N ASN A 8 -10.33 4.46 17.22
CA ASN A 8 -11.40 3.68 17.80
C ASN A 8 -12.45 4.61 18.38
N LEU A 9 -13.22 5.27 17.50
CA LEU A 9 -14.26 6.23 17.87
C LEU A 9 -15.62 5.57 17.92
N GLY A 10 -16.48 6.02 18.83
CA GLY A 10 -17.90 5.71 18.81
C GLY A 10 -18.63 6.47 17.69
N LEU A 11 -19.86 6.03 17.36
CA LEU A 11 -20.63 6.61 16.26
C LEU A 11 -20.88 8.13 16.45
N ASP A 12 -21.19 8.56 17.66
CA ASP A 12 -21.47 9.98 17.96
C ASP A 12 -20.19 10.82 17.93
N GLU A 13 -19.06 10.24 18.32
CA GLU A 13 -17.75 10.91 18.20
C GLU A 13 -17.37 11.08 16.73
N MET A 14 -17.52 10.02 15.93
CA MET A 14 -17.28 10.06 14.48
C MET A 14 -18.12 11.15 13.81
N LYS A 15 -19.44 11.24 14.15
CA LYS A 15 -20.32 12.28 13.61
C LYS A 15 -19.83 13.68 13.94
N ARG A 16 -19.48 13.93 15.21
CA ARG A 16 -18.93 15.24 15.64
C ARG A 16 -17.65 15.61 14.90
N VAL A 17 -16.74 14.64 14.69
CA VAL A 17 -15.52 14.87 13.93
C VAL A 17 -15.84 15.23 12.49
N VAL A 18 -16.72 14.46 11.82
CA VAL A 18 -17.10 14.71 10.43
C VAL A 18 -17.81 16.06 10.27
N GLU A 19 -18.73 16.43 11.19
CA GLU A 19 -19.38 17.74 11.19
C GLU A 19 -18.38 18.90 11.31
N LYS A 20 -17.33 18.74 12.11
CA LYS A 20 -16.29 19.76 12.32
C LYS A 20 -15.30 19.84 11.14
N THR A 21 -14.87 18.70 10.59
CA THR A 21 -13.70 18.65 9.68
C THR A 21 -14.03 18.16 8.26
N ASN A 22 -15.27 17.73 8.01
CA ASN A 22 -15.73 17.07 6.79
C ASN A 22 -14.98 15.75 6.48
N GLY A 23 -14.35 15.13 7.47
CA GLY A 23 -13.63 13.87 7.31
C GLY A 23 -13.24 13.26 8.65
N CYS A 24 -12.95 11.96 8.66
CA CYS A 24 -12.43 11.24 9.82
C CYS A 24 -11.59 10.05 9.40
N MET A 25 -10.75 9.57 10.31
CA MET A 25 -9.97 8.35 10.19
C MET A 25 -10.36 7.38 11.28
N VAL A 26 -11.20 6.39 10.98
CA VAL A 26 -11.74 5.47 11.98
C VAL A 26 -11.53 4.02 11.57
N TRP A 27 -11.35 3.16 12.57
CA TRP A 27 -11.35 1.72 12.35
C TRP A 27 -12.78 1.21 12.26
N GLY A 28 -13.16 0.71 11.07
CA GLY A 28 -14.52 0.26 10.80
C GLY A 28 -15.02 -0.86 11.71
N GLY A 29 -14.14 -1.68 12.28
CA GLY A 29 -14.50 -2.75 13.23
C GLY A 29 -15.01 -2.25 14.58
N SER A 30 -14.71 -1.01 14.98
CA SER A 30 -15.24 -0.42 16.23
C SER A 30 -16.66 0.12 16.08
N LEU A 31 -17.06 0.46 14.87
CA LEU A 31 -18.32 1.15 14.60
C LEU A 31 -19.51 0.21 14.41
N ASN A 32 -19.27 -1.10 14.35
CA ASN A 32 -20.31 -2.12 14.08
C ASN A 32 -21.17 -1.74 12.85
N LEU A 33 -20.56 -1.16 11.82
CA LEU A 33 -21.23 -0.64 10.63
C LEU A 33 -21.89 -1.75 9.79
N ALA A 34 -21.33 -2.94 9.82
CA ALA A 34 -21.81 -4.10 9.09
C ALA A 34 -21.61 -5.39 9.91
N PRO A 35 -22.41 -5.61 10.97
CA PRO A 35 -22.21 -6.72 11.91
C PRO A 35 -22.17 -8.09 11.27
N ALA A 36 -22.97 -8.33 10.23
CA ALA A 36 -22.97 -9.56 9.48
C ALA A 36 -21.65 -9.77 8.74
N ASP A 37 -21.12 -8.72 8.11
CA ASP A 37 -19.82 -8.76 7.45
C ASP A 37 -18.69 -9.05 8.43
N ASP A 38 -18.67 -8.40 9.60
CA ASP A 38 -17.67 -8.64 10.63
C ASP A 38 -17.70 -10.10 11.13
N MET A 39 -18.88 -10.74 11.15
CA MET A 39 -19.01 -12.15 11.47
C MET A 39 -18.43 -13.05 10.35
N PHE A 40 -18.72 -12.76 9.08
CA PHE A 40 -18.21 -13.52 7.95
C PHE A 40 -16.69 -13.40 7.83
N VAL A 41 -16.12 -12.20 7.97
CA VAL A 41 -14.68 -11.98 7.93
C VAL A 41 -13.93 -12.79 8.99
N ARG A 42 -14.50 -12.97 10.19
CA ARG A 42 -13.91 -13.84 11.23
C ARG A 42 -13.81 -15.31 10.82
N ILE A 43 -14.70 -15.78 9.95
CA ILE A 43 -14.70 -17.16 9.43
C ILE A 43 -13.78 -17.26 8.21
N GLU A 44 -13.86 -16.30 7.29
CA GLU A 44 -13.13 -16.33 6.02
C GLU A 44 -11.62 -16.11 6.21
N HIS A 45 -11.22 -15.20 7.09
CA HIS A 45 -9.82 -14.83 7.29
C HIS A 45 -8.93 -16.03 7.72
N PRO A 46 -9.31 -16.89 8.69
CA PRO A 46 -8.53 -18.08 9.02
C PRO A 46 -8.44 -19.10 7.88
N LEU A 47 -9.46 -19.14 7.00
CA LEU A 47 -9.53 -20.06 5.86
C LEU A 47 -8.78 -19.50 4.63
N SER A 48 -8.34 -18.26 4.68
CA SER A 48 -7.68 -17.57 3.54
C SER A 48 -8.53 -17.55 2.27
N ILE A 49 -9.86 -17.41 2.42
CA ILE A 49 -10.83 -17.28 1.32
C ILE A 49 -11.52 -15.92 1.43
N ASP A 50 -11.97 -15.38 0.30
CA ASP A 50 -12.68 -14.10 0.23
C ASP A 50 -13.96 -14.21 -0.66
N PRO A 51 -14.87 -15.16 -0.43
CA PRO A 51 -16.05 -15.32 -1.29
C PRO A 51 -17.02 -14.12 -1.21
N LEU A 52 -16.97 -13.37 -0.11
CA LEU A 52 -17.80 -12.19 0.14
C LEU A 52 -17.05 -10.87 -0.04
N LEU A 53 -15.95 -10.83 -0.81
CA LEU A 53 -15.14 -9.64 -1.02
C LEU A 53 -15.97 -8.42 -1.43
N LEU A 54 -16.85 -8.57 -2.44
CA LEU A 54 -17.68 -7.47 -2.93
C LEU A 54 -18.69 -7.01 -1.87
N PRO A 55 -19.53 -7.88 -1.31
CA PRO A 55 -20.46 -7.50 -0.24
C PRO A 55 -19.78 -6.88 0.96
N SER A 56 -18.63 -7.42 1.39
CA SER A 56 -17.86 -6.93 2.53
C SER A 56 -17.42 -5.47 2.35
N ILE A 57 -16.86 -5.15 1.19
CA ILE A 57 -16.43 -3.77 0.88
C ILE A 57 -17.64 -2.86 0.75
N MET A 58 -18.67 -3.26 0.01
CA MET A 58 -19.77 -2.38 -0.36
C MET A 58 -20.77 -2.16 0.78
N SER A 59 -20.97 -3.11 1.68
CA SER A 59 -21.84 -2.97 2.85
C SER A 59 -21.40 -1.81 3.76
N LYS A 60 -20.09 -1.69 4.03
CA LYS A 60 -19.51 -0.60 4.83
C LYS A 60 -19.69 0.76 4.14
N LYS A 61 -19.57 0.83 2.83
CA LYS A 61 -19.79 2.07 2.05
C LYS A 61 -21.26 2.46 2.03
N LYS A 62 -22.15 1.47 1.96
CA LYS A 62 -23.59 1.71 2.07
C LYS A 62 -24.00 2.14 3.48
N ALA A 63 -23.41 1.56 4.53
CA ALA A 63 -23.69 1.90 5.92
C ALA A 63 -23.39 3.39 6.23
N VAL A 64 -22.34 3.96 5.65
CA VAL A 64 -22.01 5.40 5.78
C VAL A 64 -22.70 6.27 4.73
N ASN A 65 -23.62 5.70 3.94
CA ASN A 65 -24.38 6.40 2.91
C ASN A 65 -23.51 7.13 1.87
N ALA A 66 -22.40 6.49 1.46
CA ALA A 66 -21.52 7.03 0.43
C ALA A 66 -22.26 7.18 -0.91
N ASN A 67 -22.11 8.32 -1.57
CA ASN A 67 -22.68 8.59 -2.89
C ASN A 67 -21.67 8.36 -4.02
N LEU A 68 -20.40 8.65 -3.76
CA LEU A 68 -19.27 8.48 -4.67
C LEU A 68 -18.24 7.55 -4.04
N LEU A 69 -17.69 6.65 -4.84
CA LEU A 69 -16.68 5.71 -4.39
C LEU A 69 -15.64 5.50 -5.50
N VAL A 70 -14.37 5.67 -5.16
CA VAL A 70 -13.25 5.18 -5.97
C VAL A 70 -12.67 3.96 -5.28
N LEU A 71 -12.56 2.86 -6.03
CA LEU A 71 -11.93 1.62 -5.57
C LEU A 71 -10.55 1.48 -6.21
N ASP A 72 -9.54 1.30 -5.39
CA ASP A 72 -8.20 0.91 -5.81
C ASP A 72 -8.11 -0.61 -5.92
N ILE A 73 -7.71 -1.13 -7.09
CA ILE A 73 -7.50 -2.56 -7.37
C ILE A 73 -6.02 -2.77 -7.70
N PRO A 74 -5.15 -2.94 -6.68
CA PRO A 74 -3.76 -3.25 -6.92
C PRO A 74 -3.61 -4.60 -7.63
N THR A 75 -2.89 -4.60 -8.76
CA THR A 75 -2.81 -5.74 -9.68
C THR A 75 -1.36 -6.12 -9.93
N GLY A 76 -1.09 -7.41 -10.03
CA GLY A 76 0.23 -7.96 -10.32
C GLY A 76 0.65 -9.07 -9.36
N ARG A 77 1.92 -9.48 -9.44
CA ARG A 77 2.48 -10.52 -8.56
C ARG A 77 2.45 -10.07 -7.10
N GLY A 78 2.04 -10.97 -6.21
CA GLY A 78 1.98 -10.67 -4.77
C GLY A 78 0.70 -9.95 -4.31
N THR A 79 -0.22 -9.61 -5.23
CA THR A 79 -1.55 -9.06 -4.91
C THR A 79 -2.64 -10.12 -4.97
N LYS A 80 -3.85 -9.79 -4.52
CA LYS A 80 -5.03 -10.67 -4.67
C LYS A 80 -5.43 -10.83 -6.14
N VAL A 81 -5.37 -9.76 -6.91
CA VAL A 81 -5.73 -9.72 -8.34
C VAL A 81 -4.44 -9.81 -9.17
N LYS A 82 -4.29 -10.86 -9.97
CA LYS A 82 -3.00 -11.15 -10.65
C LYS A 82 -2.87 -10.47 -12.01
N THR A 83 -3.96 -10.37 -12.74
CA THR A 83 -3.97 -9.86 -14.13
C THR A 83 -4.87 -8.65 -14.28
N ILE A 84 -4.60 -7.83 -15.30
CA ILE A 84 -5.46 -6.69 -15.67
C ILE A 84 -6.87 -7.18 -16.04
N GLY A 85 -6.98 -8.31 -16.74
CA GLY A 85 -8.28 -8.89 -17.11
C GLY A 85 -9.13 -9.26 -15.89
N ASP A 86 -8.54 -9.89 -14.86
CA ASP A 86 -9.23 -10.18 -13.61
C ASP A 86 -9.65 -8.90 -12.89
N ALA A 87 -8.79 -7.88 -12.91
CA ALA A 87 -9.08 -6.58 -12.32
C ALA A 87 -10.25 -5.87 -13.02
N GLU A 88 -10.32 -5.94 -14.36
CA GLU A 88 -11.42 -5.38 -15.13
C GLU A 88 -12.75 -6.09 -14.87
N LEU A 89 -12.74 -7.43 -14.72
CA LEU A 89 -13.93 -8.19 -14.34
C LEU A 89 -14.41 -7.79 -12.95
N LEU A 90 -13.51 -7.76 -11.98
CA LEU A 90 -13.82 -7.33 -10.62
C LEU A 90 -14.34 -5.89 -10.57
N ALA A 91 -13.75 -4.99 -11.36
CA ALA A 91 -14.22 -3.61 -11.47
C ALA A 91 -15.65 -3.51 -12.01
N LYS A 92 -16.02 -4.31 -13.02
CA LYS A 92 -17.39 -4.40 -13.55
C LYS A 92 -18.38 -4.83 -12.48
N ASP A 93 -18.02 -5.86 -11.70
CA ASP A 93 -18.86 -6.36 -10.61
C ASP A 93 -19.09 -5.30 -9.53
N PHE A 94 -18.05 -4.56 -9.13
CA PHE A 94 -18.17 -3.45 -8.18
C PHE A 94 -19.05 -2.30 -8.72
N MET A 95 -18.90 -1.93 -9.99
CA MET A 95 -19.72 -0.89 -10.61
C MET A 95 -21.20 -1.31 -10.72
N GLU A 96 -21.46 -2.58 -11.06
CA GLU A 96 -22.83 -3.12 -11.13
C GLU A 96 -23.48 -3.15 -9.73
N LEU A 97 -22.76 -3.64 -8.71
CA LEU A 97 -23.26 -3.63 -7.33
C LEU A 97 -23.46 -2.22 -6.81
N GLY A 98 -22.53 -1.29 -7.13
CA GLY A 98 -22.66 0.13 -6.81
C GLY A 98 -23.95 0.74 -7.38
N ARG A 99 -24.25 0.45 -8.64
CA ARG A 99 -25.49 0.91 -9.29
C ARG A 99 -26.75 0.44 -8.55
N ARG A 100 -26.78 -0.82 -8.10
CA ARG A 100 -27.90 -1.38 -7.31
C ARG A 100 -28.02 -0.73 -5.93
N LEU A 101 -26.91 -0.29 -5.35
CA LEU A 101 -26.86 0.36 -4.05
C LEU A 101 -27.01 1.90 -4.11
N ASN A 102 -27.21 2.48 -5.29
CA ASN A 102 -27.20 3.92 -5.54
C ASN A 102 -25.88 4.60 -5.12
N ILE A 103 -24.76 3.95 -5.36
CA ILE A 103 -23.40 4.47 -5.17
C ILE A 103 -22.75 4.54 -6.54
N LYS A 104 -22.30 5.72 -6.96
CA LYS A 104 -21.51 5.88 -8.20
C LYS A 104 -20.10 5.39 -7.92
N VAL A 105 -19.71 4.30 -8.56
CA VAL A 105 -18.40 3.66 -8.39
C VAL A 105 -17.53 3.88 -9.61
N GLN A 106 -16.26 4.22 -9.39
CA GLN A 106 -15.18 4.10 -10.36
C GLN A 106 -14.07 3.25 -9.76
N CYS A 107 -13.36 2.51 -10.60
CA CYS A 107 -12.25 1.66 -10.16
C CYS A 107 -10.95 2.14 -10.82
N ALA A 108 -9.87 2.17 -10.03
CA ALA A 108 -8.52 2.40 -10.48
C ALA A 108 -7.75 1.09 -10.40
N ILE A 109 -7.29 0.57 -11.54
CA ILE A 109 -6.38 -0.58 -11.58
C ILE A 109 -4.98 -0.02 -11.42
N THR A 110 -4.28 -0.42 -10.36
CA THR A 110 -2.98 0.16 -10.00
C THR A 110 -1.89 -0.91 -9.93
N TYR A 111 -0.63 -0.46 -10.04
CA TYR A 111 0.52 -1.33 -9.96
C TYR A 111 0.73 -1.85 -8.53
N GLY A 112 0.76 -3.17 -8.35
CA GLY A 112 0.82 -3.83 -7.04
C GLY A 112 2.03 -4.74 -6.83
N GLU A 113 3.03 -4.78 -7.74
CA GLU A 113 4.16 -5.69 -7.62
C GLU A 113 5.26 -5.24 -6.64
N GLN A 114 5.12 -4.05 -6.07
CA GLN A 114 5.97 -3.55 -4.99
C GLN A 114 5.14 -2.76 -3.98
N PRO A 115 5.61 -2.57 -2.75
CA PRO A 115 4.97 -1.68 -1.79
C PRO A 115 4.85 -0.26 -2.34
N VAL A 116 3.77 0.44 -2.03
CA VAL A 116 3.62 1.87 -2.29
C VAL A 116 4.40 2.63 -1.22
N GLY A 117 5.21 3.60 -1.62
CA GLY A 117 6.17 4.22 -0.72
C GLY A 117 7.31 3.28 -0.33
N TYR A 118 8.10 3.69 0.63
CA TYR A 118 9.26 2.94 1.12
C TYR A 118 9.00 2.29 2.48
N ALA A 119 7.95 2.69 3.18
CA ALA A 119 7.65 2.29 4.54
C ALA A 119 6.65 1.13 4.61
N ILE A 120 6.90 0.19 5.52
CA ILE A 120 6.03 -0.94 5.85
C ILE A 120 6.01 -1.08 7.36
N GLY A 121 4.87 -0.80 7.99
CA GLY A 121 4.69 -0.83 9.45
C GLY A 121 4.16 0.49 9.99
N PRO A 122 3.41 0.48 11.12
CA PRO A 122 2.58 1.60 11.53
C PRO A 122 3.31 2.95 11.67
N SER A 123 4.37 3.00 12.47
CA SER A 123 5.13 4.24 12.69
C SER A 123 5.90 4.68 11.45
N LEU A 124 6.46 3.73 10.71
CA LEU A 124 7.20 4.02 9.48
C LEU A 124 6.29 4.62 8.41
N GLU A 125 5.10 4.05 8.21
CA GLU A 125 4.09 4.54 7.26
C GLU A 125 3.54 5.91 7.68
N ALA A 126 3.24 6.10 8.97
CA ALA A 126 2.79 7.39 9.49
C ALA A 126 3.86 8.49 9.35
N HIS A 127 5.12 8.16 9.63
CA HIS A 127 6.27 9.03 9.43
C HIS A 127 6.41 9.44 7.96
N GLU A 128 6.35 8.48 7.03
CA GLU A 128 6.47 8.74 5.60
C GLU A 128 5.30 9.58 5.08
N ALA A 129 4.06 9.21 5.42
CA ALA A 129 2.86 9.93 5.00
C ALA A 129 2.87 11.38 5.50
N LEU A 130 3.18 11.60 6.77
CA LEU A 130 3.27 12.95 7.34
C LEU A 130 4.40 13.76 6.72
N SER A 131 5.56 13.13 6.45
CA SER A 131 6.69 13.78 5.78
C SER A 131 6.33 14.22 4.34
N VAL A 132 5.55 13.41 3.61
CA VAL A 132 5.06 13.76 2.27
C VAL A 132 4.06 14.91 2.34
N LEU A 133 3.09 14.87 3.27
CA LEU A 133 2.11 15.94 3.47
C LEU A 133 2.78 17.27 3.79
N MET A 134 3.86 17.25 4.59
CA MET A 134 4.66 18.43 4.95
C MET A 134 5.63 18.88 3.85
N GLY A 135 5.70 18.20 2.71
CA GLY A 135 6.66 18.49 1.65
C GLY A 135 8.14 18.21 2.02
N LYS A 136 8.38 17.46 3.10
CA LYS A 136 9.72 17.10 3.59
C LYS A 136 10.31 15.88 2.91
N ALA A 137 9.49 15.00 2.34
CA ALA A 137 9.91 13.78 1.66
C ALA A 137 9.37 13.74 0.23
N ASN A 138 10.22 13.28 -0.69
CA ASN A 138 9.82 12.97 -2.06
C ASN A 138 9.65 11.45 -2.20
N VAL A 139 8.40 10.99 -2.32
CA VAL A 139 8.02 9.59 -2.49
C VAL A 139 7.13 9.48 -3.74
N PRO A 140 7.75 9.40 -4.93
CA PRO A 140 7.06 9.62 -6.20
C PRO A 140 5.87 8.69 -6.44
N ASP A 141 6.02 7.39 -6.19
CA ASP A 141 4.98 6.38 -6.40
C ASP A 141 3.79 6.57 -5.44
N LEU A 142 4.05 6.94 -4.18
CA LEU A 142 3.01 7.27 -3.21
C LEU A 142 2.23 8.52 -3.62
N VAL A 143 2.95 9.58 -3.98
CA VAL A 143 2.33 10.85 -4.42
C VAL A 143 1.52 10.64 -5.70
N ASP A 144 2.08 9.93 -6.69
CA ASP A 144 1.43 9.67 -7.97
C ASP A 144 0.13 8.88 -7.75
N LYS A 145 0.20 7.76 -7.05
CA LYS A 145 -0.99 6.94 -6.75
C LYS A 145 -2.05 7.70 -5.94
N ALA A 146 -1.64 8.40 -4.88
CA ALA A 146 -2.57 9.12 -4.02
C ALA A 146 -3.29 10.25 -4.78
N THR A 147 -2.56 10.99 -5.63
CA THR A 147 -3.14 12.08 -6.41
C THR A 147 -3.97 11.58 -7.60
N ASP A 148 -3.67 10.41 -8.17
CA ASP A 148 -4.53 9.77 -9.18
C ASP A 148 -5.88 9.38 -8.59
N ILE A 149 -5.88 8.66 -7.46
CA ILE A 149 -7.11 8.21 -6.80
C ILE A 149 -7.95 9.40 -6.30
N ALA A 150 -7.31 10.37 -5.65
CA ALA A 150 -7.98 11.61 -5.23
C ALA A 150 -8.52 12.40 -6.44
N GLY A 151 -7.75 12.44 -7.52
CA GLY A 151 -8.13 13.10 -8.77
C GLY A 151 -9.39 12.50 -9.38
N ILE A 152 -9.48 11.18 -9.46
CA ILE A 152 -10.68 10.48 -9.93
C ILE A 152 -11.89 10.88 -9.08
N LEU A 153 -11.76 10.90 -7.75
CA LEU A 153 -12.87 11.28 -6.86
C LEU A 153 -13.27 12.75 -7.02
N LEU A 154 -12.32 13.66 -7.21
CA LEU A 154 -12.57 15.06 -7.50
C LEU A 154 -13.33 15.22 -8.82
N GLU A 155 -12.97 14.49 -9.88
CA GLU A 155 -13.68 14.51 -11.15
C GLU A 155 -15.10 13.94 -11.03
N MET A 156 -15.28 12.86 -10.27
CA MET A 156 -16.61 12.32 -9.96
C MET A 156 -17.50 13.34 -9.23
N SER A 157 -16.91 14.23 -8.44
CA SER A 157 -17.60 15.34 -7.76
C SER A 157 -17.84 16.57 -8.63
N GLY A 158 -17.46 16.53 -9.92
CA GLY A 158 -17.66 17.61 -10.88
C GLY A 158 -16.51 18.61 -11.02
N LYS A 159 -15.36 18.35 -10.37
CA LYS A 159 -14.16 19.16 -10.58
C LYS A 159 -13.48 18.77 -11.89
N LYS A 160 -12.79 19.72 -12.53
CA LYS A 160 -11.99 19.45 -13.75
C LYS A 160 -10.52 19.22 -13.37
N ASN A 161 -9.80 18.44 -14.18
CA ASN A 161 -8.37 18.17 -14.01
C ASN A 161 -8.04 17.65 -12.59
N GLY A 162 -8.76 16.63 -12.13
CA GLY A 162 -8.73 16.15 -10.75
C GLY A 162 -7.33 15.82 -10.23
N LYS A 163 -6.50 15.12 -11.01
CA LYS A 163 -5.11 14.80 -10.60
C LYS A 163 -4.28 16.07 -10.38
N SER A 164 -4.35 17.02 -11.29
CA SER A 164 -3.61 18.30 -11.17
C SER A 164 -4.08 19.09 -9.95
N LEU A 165 -5.39 19.11 -9.70
CA LEU A 165 -5.97 19.75 -8.52
C LEU A 165 -5.54 19.05 -7.22
N ALA A 166 -5.54 17.71 -7.18
CA ALA A 166 -5.06 16.96 -6.02
C ALA A 166 -3.58 17.26 -5.72
N LEU A 167 -2.76 17.33 -6.76
CA LEU A 167 -1.35 17.67 -6.63
C LEU A 167 -1.14 19.13 -6.15
N GLU A 168 -1.96 20.07 -6.62
CA GLU A 168 -1.96 21.46 -6.14
C GLU A 168 -2.33 21.54 -4.66
N ILE A 169 -3.38 20.81 -4.24
CA ILE A 169 -3.81 20.73 -2.84
C ILE A 169 -2.69 20.19 -1.96
N LEU A 170 -1.98 19.15 -2.41
CA LEU A 170 -0.84 18.60 -1.69
C LEU A 170 0.29 19.62 -1.57
N LYS A 171 0.71 20.23 -2.70
CA LYS A 171 1.83 21.17 -2.75
C LYS A 171 1.56 22.49 -2.01
N SER A 172 0.32 22.91 -1.94
CA SER A 172 -0.06 24.13 -1.21
C SER A 172 -0.15 23.97 0.31
N GLY A 173 0.04 22.73 0.83
CA GLY A 173 -0.08 22.45 2.26
C GLY A 173 -1.54 22.25 2.75
N LYS A 174 -2.55 22.47 1.94
CA LYS A 174 -3.96 22.31 2.32
C LYS A 174 -4.30 20.88 2.76
N ALA A 175 -3.65 19.88 2.18
CA ALA A 175 -3.83 18.48 2.60
C ALA A 175 -3.25 18.24 3.99
N GLU A 176 -2.09 18.83 4.31
CA GLU A 176 -1.51 18.81 5.65
C GLU A 176 -2.43 19.50 6.67
N GLU A 177 -2.86 20.73 6.37
CA GLU A 177 -3.80 21.48 7.23
C GLU A 177 -5.03 20.65 7.57
N LYS A 178 -5.68 20.05 6.56
CA LYS A 178 -6.86 19.18 6.76
C LYS A 178 -6.54 17.95 7.60
N MET A 179 -5.39 17.31 7.39
CA MET A 179 -4.97 16.17 8.20
C MET A 179 -4.77 16.58 9.67
N ARG A 180 -4.18 17.75 9.94
CA ARG A 180 -3.99 18.27 11.29
C ARG A 180 -5.31 18.62 11.99
N GLU A 181 -6.29 19.19 11.25
CA GLU A 181 -7.64 19.40 11.77
C GLU A 181 -8.30 18.08 12.22
N ILE A 182 -8.16 17.01 11.42
CA ILE A 182 -8.69 15.69 11.74
C ILE A 182 -7.96 15.10 12.95
N ILE A 183 -6.63 15.17 12.98
CA ILE A 183 -5.83 14.72 14.13
C ILE A 183 -6.31 15.39 15.43
N GLU A 184 -6.46 16.72 15.43
CA GLU A 184 -6.93 17.48 16.60
C GLU A 184 -8.35 17.09 16.99
N ALA A 185 -9.26 17.02 16.00
CA ALA A 185 -10.67 16.71 16.27
C ALA A 185 -10.86 15.29 16.81
N GLN A 186 -9.94 14.37 16.51
CA GLN A 186 -9.92 13.00 17.05
C GLN A 186 -9.10 12.88 18.35
N GLY A 187 -8.58 13.97 18.91
CA GLY A 187 -7.85 13.98 20.18
C GLY A 187 -6.36 13.64 20.07
N GLY A 188 -5.79 13.66 18.88
CA GLY A 188 -4.34 13.58 18.65
C GLY A 188 -3.65 14.94 18.80
N ASN A 189 -2.32 14.92 18.69
CA ASN A 189 -1.52 16.16 18.72
C ASN A 189 -1.42 16.77 17.31
N PRO A 190 -2.08 17.90 17.00
CA PRO A 190 -2.01 18.52 15.67
C PRO A 190 -0.62 19.09 15.32
N GLN A 191 0.26 19.25 16.31
CA GLN A 191 1.63 19.74 16.11
C GLN A 191 2.66 18.62 15.93
N ILE A 192 2.22 17.35 15.91
CA ILE A 192 3.11 16.19 15.74
C ILE A 192 3.95 16.33 14.47
N LYS A 193 5.23 16.03 14.58
CA LYS A 193 6.18 16.00 13.46
C LYS A 193 6.57 14.55 13.17
N PRO A 194 7.07 14.25 11.96
CA PRO A 194 7.58 12.92 11.67
C PRO A 194 8.62 12.44 12.69
N GLU A 195 9.48 13.34 13.13
CA GLU A 195 10.58 13.07 14.08
C GLU A 195 10.05 12.68 15.49
N ASP A 196 8.82 13.05 15.83
CA ASP A 196 8.18 12.72 17.11
C ASP A 196 7.56 11.31 17.13
N ILE A 197 7.47 10.67 15.96
CA ILE A 197 6.90 9.33 15.82
C ILE A 197 7.96 8.29 16.20
N PRO A 198 7.76 7.51 17.27
CA PRO A 198 8.75 6.56 17.71
C PRO A 198 8.91 5.41 16.71
N LEU A 199 10.13 5.11 16.35
CA LEU A 199 10.53 3.92 15.57
C LEU A 199 11.20 2.92 16.51
N GLY A 200 11.28 1.66 16.10
CA GLY A 200 12.03 0.65 16.83
C GLY A 200 13.53 0.99 16.84
N ASP A 201 14.14 0.88 18.00
CA ASP A 201 15.56 1.21 18.22
C ASP A 201 16.49 0.11 17.69
N GLU A 202 16.01 -1.13 17.66
CA GLU A 202 16.77 -2.28 17.14
C GLU A 202 16.63 -2.34 15.62
N THR A 203 17.77 -2.31 14.91
CA THR A 203 17.76 -2.22 13.46
C THR A 203 18.74 -3.18 12.78
N PHE A 204 18.33 -3.68 11.61
CA PHE A 204 19.20 -4.47 10.74
C PHE A 204 19.05 -4.05 9.28
N THR A 205 20.16 -3.63 8.67
CA THR A 205 20.15 -3.20 7.26
C THR A 205 20.71 -4.29 6.35
N VAL A 206 19.89 -4.74 5.43
CA VAL A 206 20.29 -5.66 4.36
C VAL A 206 20.96 -4.88 3.23
N ARG A 207 22.15 -5.32 2.84
CA ARG A 207 22.94 -4.68 1.80
C ARG A 207 23.13 -5.59 0.59
N SER A 208 23.31 -4.99 -0.58
CA SER A 208 23.53 -5.74 -1.82
C SER A 208 24.91 -6.39 -1.85
N VAL A 209 24.94 -7.67 -2.23
CA VAL A 209 26.19 -8.42 -2.46
C VAL A 209 26.74 -8.22 -3.87
N LYS A 210 25.96 -7.65 -4.80
CA LYS A 210 26.33 -7.42 -6.21
C LYS A 210 25.76 -6.11 -6.75
N SER A 211 26.26 -5.67 -7.90
CA SER A 211 25.71 -4.55 -8.65
C SER A 211 24.72 -5.03 -9.71
N GLY A 212 23.79 -4.16 -10.13
CA GLY A 212 22.78 -4.43 -11.15
C GLY A 212 21.57 -3.51 -11.01
N TYR A 213 20.41 -4.00 -11.41
CA TYR A 213 19.12 -3.34 -11.23
C TYR A 213 18.25 -4.16 -10.28
N LEU A 214 17.43 -3.50 -9.48
CA LEU A 214 16.39 -4.20 -8.73
C LEU A 214 15.27 -4.62 -9.67
N LEU A 215 15.13 -5.94 -9.88
CA LEU A 215 14.23 -6.49 -10.89
C LEU A 215 12.86 -6.85 -10.33
N TRP A 216 12.80 -7.28 -9.07
CA TRP A 216 11.55 -7.65 -8.40
C TRP A 216 11.67 -7.57 -6.89
N ILE A 217 10.51 -7.43 -6.25
CA ILE A 217 10.32 -7.43 -4.79
C ILE A 217 9.28 -8.50 -4.44
N ASN A 218 9.53 -9.26 -3.38
CA ASN A 218 8.57 -10.20 -2.82
C ASN A 218 7.80 -9.55 -1.67
N ASN A 219 6.62 -8.99 -1.96
CA ASN A 219 5.78 -8.32 -0.99
C ASN A 219 5.40 -9.22 0.20
N ALA A 220 5.13 -10.52 -0.05
CA ALA A 220 4.77 -11.46 1.00
C ALA A 220 5.92 -11.66 2.00
N SER A 221 7.15 -11.81 1.50
CA SER A 221 8.34 -11.92 2.36
C SER A 221 8.57 -10.65 3.18
N LEU A 222 8.40 -9.46 2.60
CA LEU A 222 8.52 -8.20 3.33
C LEU A 222 7.49 -8.08 4.47
N VAL A 223 6.23 -8.45 4.18
CA VAL A 223 5.16 -8.45 5.21
C VAL A 223 5.47 -9.45 6.32
N GLU A 224 5.96 -10.63 5.98
CA GLU A 224 6.33 -11.63 6.98
C GLU A 224 7.50 -11.17 7.86
N ILE A 225 8.55 -10.59 7.27
CA ILE A 225 9.67 -10.00 8.00
C ILE A 225 9.18 -8.89 8.95
N ALA A 226 8.32 -7.98 8.47
CA ALA A 226 7.75 -6.92 9.31
C ALA A 226 6.93 -7.48 10.47
N ARG A 227 6.16 -8.56 10.26
CA ARG A 227 5.39 -9.24 11.31
C ARG A 227 6.29 -9.91 12.34
N LEU A 228 7.35 -10.57 11.93
CA LEU A 228 8.34 -11.17 12.84
C LEU A 228 9.08 -10.11 13.64
N ALA A 229 9.36 -8.95 13.06
CA ALA A 229 9.91 -7.78 13.75
C ALA A 229 8.95 -7.18 14.77
N GLY A 230 7.64 -7.49 14.69
CA GLY A 230 6.63 -7.07 15.67
C GLY A 230 5.42 -6.32 15.12
N ALA A 231 5.49 -5.85 13.88
CA ALA A 231 4.37 -5.11 13.26
C ALA A 231 3.13 -6.01 13.08
N PRO A 232 1.92 -5.47 13.15
CA PRO A 232 1.56 -4.09 13.50
C PRO A 232 1.38 -3.87 15.02
N LYS A 233 1.60 -4.89 15.86
CA LYS A 233 1.37 -4.82 17.32
C LYS A 233 2.37 -3.87 17.97
N ASP A 234 3.64 -4.04 17.68
CA ASP A 234 4.70 -3.12 18.07
C ASP A 234 4.71 -2.01 17.00
N LYS A 235 4.29 -0.82 17.37
CA LYS A 235 4.04 0.28 16.42
C LYS A 235 5.32 0.76 15.73
N GLY A 236 6.45 0.73 16.43
CA GLY A 236 7.76 1.11 15.89
C GLY A 236 8.41 0.07 14.97
N ALA A 237 7.85 -1.16 14.93
CA ALA A 237 8.40 -2.24 14.12
C ALA A 237 7.97 -2.15 12.65
N GLY A 238 8.83 -2.64 11.76
CA GLY A 238 8.54 -2.68 10.33
C GLY A 238 9.75 -2.82 9.44
N VAL A 239 9.58 -2.47 8.17
CA VAL A 239 10.64 -2.47 7.15
C VAL A 239 10.62 -1.16 6.38
N ARG A 240 11.80 -0.57 6.16
CA ARG A 240 11.98 0.57 5.24
C ARG A 240 12.81 0.13 4.04
N LEU A 241 12.25 0.24 2.86
CA LEU A 241 12.96 0.03 1.60
C LEU A 241 13.90 1.21 1.32
N HIS A 242 15.01 0.95 0.64
CA HIS A 242 15.93 1.97 0.14
C HIS A 242 16.01 1.96 -1.39
N LYS A 243 15.44 0.93 -2.02
CA LYS A 243 15.43 0.74 -3.47
C LYS A 243 14.05 0.26 -3.93
N LYS A 244 13.69 0.66 -5.13
CA LYS A 244 12.46 0.26 -5.84
C LYS A 244 12.79 -0.54 -7.09
N ILE A 245 11.80 -1.24 -7.63
CA ILE A 245 11.95 -1.95 -8.91
C ILE A 245 12.37 -0.97 -10.00
N GLY A 246 13.46 -1.31 -10.72
CA GLY A 246 14.08 -0.48 -11.75
C GLY A 246 15.25 0.37 -11.26
N ASP A 247 15.45 0.51 -9.95
CA ASP A 247 16.58 1.28 -9.42
C ASP A 247 17.92 0.60 -9.69
N VAL A 248 18.94 1.43 -9.93
CA VAL A 248 20.33 0.99 -9.98
C VAL A 248 20.79 0.65 -8.57
N VAL A 249 21.39 -0.53 -8.44
CA VAL A 249 21.96 -1.04 -7.20
C VAL A 249 23.46 -1.26 -7.40
N ARG A 250 24.27 -0.74 -6.49
CA ARG A 250 25.71 -1.03 -6.44
C ARG A 250 25.98 -2.05 -5.33
N LYS A 251 27.08 -2.77 -5.46
CA LYS A 251 27.54 -3.63 -4.36
C LYS A 251 27.67 -2.81 -3.07
N ASN A 252 27.15 -3.35 -1.96
CA ASN A 252 27.07 -2.74 -0.64
C ASN A 252 26.03 -1.61 -0.47
N ASP A 253 25.23 -1.27 -1.49
CA ASP A 253 24.10 -0.36 -1.32
C ASP A 253 23.10 -0.94 -0.31
N PRO A 254 22.47 -0.12 0.57
CA PRO A 254 21.38 -0.57 1.41
C PRO A 254 20.17 -0.89 0.53
N LEU A 255 19.53 -2.02 0.79
CA LEU A 255 18.34 -2.48 0.08
C LEU A 255 17.08 -2.22 0.90
N PHE A 256 17.10 -2.63 2.15
CA PHE A 256 16.06 -2.32 3.14
C PHE A 256 16.61 -2.43 4.56
N THR A 257 15.95 -1.77 5.50
CA THR A 257 16.22 -1.83 6.93
C THR A 257 15.02 -2.39 7.67
N VAL A 258 15.23 -3.37 8.53
CA VAL A 258 14.24 -3.90 9.47
C VAL A 258 14.35 -3.12 10.78
N TYR A 259 13.19 -2.76 11.35
CA TYR A 259 13.05 -2.08 12.64
C TYR A 259 12.28 -2.96 13.61
N ALA A 260 12.74 -3.09 14.84
CA ALA A 260 12.04 -3.79 15.91
C ALA A 260 12.18 -3.02 17.24
N GLU A 261 11.21 -3.19 18.12
CA GLU A 261 11.26 -2.61 19.48
C GLU A 261 11.99 -3.51 20.47
N ARG A 262 12.34 -4.75 20.07
CA ARG A 262 12.98 -5.76 20.92
C ARG A 262 13.94 -6.60 20.10
N ASP A 263 15.13 -6.82 20.64
CA ASP A 263 16.20 -7.61 20.01
C ASP A 263 15.76 -9.01 19.58
N ILE A 264 15.07 -9.75 20.44
CA ILE A 264 14.56 -11.11 20.11
C ILE A 264 13.63 -11.14 18.89
N LYS A 265 12.91 -10.05 18.61
CA LYS A 265 12.06 -9.95 17.42
C LYS A 265 12.87 -9.58 16.20
N LEU A 266 13.90 -8.75 16.37
CA LEU A 266 14.83 -8.44 15.30
C LEU A 266 15.57 -9.71 14.85
N GLU A 267 16.07 -10.52 15.78
CA GLU A 267 16.75 -11.78 15.47
C GLU A 267 15.88 -12.72 14.63
N ARG A 268 14.61 -12.92 15.00
CA ARG A 268 13.64 -13.73 14.23
C ARG A 268 13.42 -13.17 12.82
N ALA A 269 13.33 -11.86 12.69
CA ALA A 269 13.20 -11.23 11.38
C ALA A 269 14.47 -11.42 10.53
N ILE A 270 15.65 -11.33 11.14
CA ILE A 270 16.95 -11.59 10.47
C ILE A 270 17.05 -13.04 10.00
N GLU A 271 16.65 -14.02 10.82
CA GLU A 271 16.60 -15.43 10.40
C GLU A 271 15.72 -15.58 9.14
N ARG A 272 14.53 -14.98 9.16
CA ARG A 272 13.65 -15.02 7.98
C ARG A 272 14.24 -14.34 6.75
N VAL A 273 14.95 -13.23 6.92
CA VAL A 273 15.67 -12.57 5.80
C VAL A 273 16.68 -13.53 5.17
N LYS A 274 17.41 -14.31 5.96
CA LYS A 274 18.41 -15.26 5.45
C LYS A 274 17.79 -16.44 4.69
N GLU A 275 16.59 -16.86 5.07
CA GLU A 275 15.88 -18.00 4.49
C GLU A 275 15.03 -17.64 3.26
N SER A 276 14.77 -16.35 3.01
CA SER A 276 13.83 -15.92 1.98
C SER A 276 14.49 -15.15 0.84
N TYR A 277 13.92 -15.32 -0.34
CA TYR A 277 14.22 -14.46 -1.49
C TYR A 277 13.34 -13.22 -1.43
N VAL A 278 13.87 -12.13 -0.86
CA VAL A 278 13.10 -10.87 -0.66
C VAL A 278 13.14 -9.98 -1.90
N LEU A 279 14.32 -9.91 -2.54
CA LEU A 279 14.60 -9.01 -3.66
C LEU A 279 15.45 -9.74 -4.72
N GLY A 280 15.21 -9.43 -6.00
CA GLY A 280 16.04 -9.89 -7.11
C GLY A 280 16.84 -8.75 -7.72
N ILE A 281 18.17 -8.92 -7.77
CA ILE A 281 19.07 -7.98 -8.43
C ILE A 281 19.70 -8.71 -9.62
N GLY A 282 19.77 -8.05 -10.76
CA GLY A 282 20.32 -8.63 -11.99
C GLY A 282 20.60 -7.58 -13.05
N GLU A 283 20.96 -8.03 -14.22
CA GLU A 283 21.10 -7.17 -15.38
C GLU A 283 19.72 -6.76 -15.91
N ARG A 284 19.66 -5.59 -16.53
CA ARG A 284 18.43 -5.15 -17.19
C ARG A 284 18.16 -6.08 -18.36
N MET A 285 16.91 -6.55 -18.45
CA MET A 285 16.51 -7.41 -19.58
C MET A 285 16.56 -6.58 -20.86
N GLU A 286 17.39 -7.00 -21.81
CA GLU A 286 17.36 -6.46 -23.17
C GLU A 286 16.29 -7.19 -23.98
N MET A 287 15.61 -6.46 -24.87
CA MET A 287 14.58 -7.07 -25.73
C MET A 287 15.19 -8.09 -26.72
N LEU A 288 16.44 -7.85 -27.14
CA LEU A 288 17.20 -8.81 -27.93
C LEU A 288 17.96 -9.77 -27.02
N ILE A 289 17.43 -10.97 -26.83
CA ILE A 289 18.04 -12.00 -25.97
C ILE A 289 19.30 -12.62 -26.63
N HIS A 290 19.22 -12.88 -27.91
CA HIS A 290 20.33 -13.44 -28.65
C HIS A 290 20.14 -13.24 -30.15
N GLU A 291 21.21 -12.83 -30.86
CA GLU A 291 21.25 -12.75 -32.28
C GLU A 291 21.91 -14.06 -32.84
N VAL A 292 21.15 -14.81 -33.60
CA VAL A 292 21.70 -16.02 -34.29
C VAL A 292 22.27 -15.57 -35.61
N LYS A 293 23.60 -15.48 -35.70
CA LYS A 293 24.29 -15.26 -36.96
C LYS A 293 24.44 -16.59 -37.70
N GLU A 294 24.35 -16.56 -39.04
CA GLU A 294 24.61 -17.75 -39.86
C GLU A 294 25.97 -18.36 -39.48
N LEU A 295 25.92 -19.52 -38.85
CA LEU A 295 27.08 -20.38 -38.71
C LEU A 295 27.09 -21.37 -39.89
N PRO A 296 28.24 -21.68 -40.51
CA PRO A 296 28.32 -22.75 -41.50
C PRO A 296 27.95 -24.07 -40.83
N VAL A 297 26.75 -24.58 -41.15
CA VAL A 297 26.10 -25.69 -40.47
C VAL A 297 26.60 -27.04 -40.97
N PRO A 298 27.07 -27.94 -40.12
CA PRO A 298 26.92 -29.35 -40.40
C PRO A 298 25.44 -29.71 -40.24
N LYS A 299 24.81 -30.26 -41.31
CA LYS A 299 23.39 -30.67 -41.29
C LYS A 299 23.12 -31.65 -40.15
N LYS A 300 22.54 -31.17 -39.05
CA LYS A 300 21.82 -32.01 -38.11
C LYS A 300 20.32 -31.84 -38.39
N THR A 301 19.68 -32.96 -38.70
CA THR A 301 18.24 -33.04 -38.88
C THR A 301 17.61 -32.82 -37.51
N PHE A 302 16.81 -31.76 -37.39
CA PHE A 302 16.03 -31.47 -36.17
C PHE A 302 14.65 -32.09 -36.34
N MET A 303 14.29 -33.03 -35.48
CA MET A 303 12.91 -33.55 -35.38
C MET A 303 12.16 -32.83 -34.26
N LEU A 304 11.06 -32.19 -34.62
CA LEU A 304 10.07 -31.73 -33.67
C LEU A 304 9.15 -32.89 -33.32
N GLU A 305 9.15 -33.33 -32.07
CA GLU A 305 8.08 -34.15 -31.52
C GLU A 305 6.84 -33.30 -31.33
N ARG A 306 5.69 -33.83 -31.78
CA ARG A 306 4.36 -33.17 -31.61
C ARG A 306 3.73 -33.55 -30.29
#